data_cb3ec9e51888f07fd8d0abe981995f84
#
_entry.id   cb3ec9e51888f07fd8d0abe981995f84
#
_cell.length_a   1.000
_cell.length_b   1.000
_cell.length_c   1.000
_cell.angle_alpha   90.00
_cell.angle_beta   90.00
_cell.angle_gamma   90.00
#
_symmetry.space_group_name_H-M   'P 1'
#
loop_
_entity.id
_entity.type
_entity.pdbx_description
1 polymer ?
#
loop_
_entity_poly.entity_id
_entity_poly.type
_entity_poly.pdbx_seq_one_letter_code
_entity_poly.pdbx_strand_id
1 'polypeptide(L)'
;KNMDKNLQRVKYACYGNNVTMAIVANLSPILFLTFRHMYGISYTLLGLLVLINFTSQLAIDLIFSFFSHKFNIPMTVKIMPLIAIFGLVFYALAPYVFPNNVYVGIVIGTIIFSISSGLAEVLVSPVIAAIPSENPDHEMSKLHSIYAWGVVGFVVFSTLFLLAFGTKNWQILVYVLAVIPLIAF
;
A
#
# COMPACT_ATOMS: atom_id res chain seq x y z
N LYS A 1 26.74 -13.64 -14.76
CA LYS A 1 26.02 -13.09 -15.93
C LYS A 1 25.30 -11.84 -15.46
N ASN A 2 25.73 -10.65 -15.92
CA ASN A 2 25.05 -9.41 -15.53
C ASN A 2 23.61 -9.47 -15.98
N MET A 3 22.68 -9.37 -15.02
CA MET A 3 21.26 -9.25 -15.30
C MET A 3 21.02 -7.96 -16.08
N ASP A 4 20.17 -8.03 -17.11
CA ASP A 4 19.80 -6.86 -17.91
C ASP A 4 19.30 -5.73 -16.98
N LYS A 5 19.75 -4.49 -17.24
CA LYS A 5 19.36 -3.30 -16.45
C LYS A 5 17.84 -3.13 -16.36
N ASN A 6 17.10 -3.55 -17.37
CA ASN A 6 15.64 -3.50 -17.39
C ASN A 6 15.03 -4.50 -16.40
N LEU A 7 15.57 -5.72 -16.32
CA LEU A 7 15.12 -6.73 -15.36
C LEU A 7 15.43 -6.30 -13.92
N GLN A 8 16.57 -5.65 -13.68
CA GLN A 8 16.90 -5.10 -12.38
C GLN A 8 15.89 -4.01 -11.95
N ARG A 9 15.53 -3.10 -12.86
CA ARG A 9 14.52 -2.06 -12.59
C ARG A 9 13.17 -2.67 -12.23
N VAL A 10 12.71 -3.68 -12.99
CA VAL A 10 11.47 -4.40 -12.69
C VAL A 10 11.52 -5.04 -11.31
N LYS A 11 12.63 -5.67 -10.95
CA LYS A 11 12.84 -6.28 -9.64
C LYS A 11 12.73 -5.26 -8.50
N TYR A 12 13.41 -4.11 -8.63
CA TYR A 12 13.32 -3.05 -7.61
C TYR A 12 11.93 -2.41 -7.55
N ALA A 13 11.25 -2.24 -8.67
CA ALA A 13 9.86 -1.78 -8.69
C ALA A 13 8.94 -2.76 -7.95
N CYS A 14 9.13 -4.06 -8.12
CA CYS A 14 8.40 -5.08 -7.36
C CYS A 14 8.66 -4.98 -5.85
N TYR A 15 9.91 -4.76 -5.45
CA TYR A 15 10.24 -4.55 -4.03
C TYR A 15 9.59 -3.29 -3.47
N GLY A 16 9.60 -2.19 -4.21
CA GLY A 16 8.93 -0.94 -3.82
C GLY A 16 7.41 -1.10 -3.70
N ASN A 17 6.78 -1.80 -4.63
CA ASN A 17 5.36 -2.13 -4.55
C ASN A 17 5.03 -3.01 -3.34
N ASN A 18 5.91 -3.96 -3.01
CA ASN A 18 5.73 -4.83 -1.85
C ASN A 18 5.81 -4.06 -0.52
N VAL A 19 6.74 -3.10 -0.41
CA VAL A 19 6.83 -2.20 0.74
C VAL A 19 5.60 -1.29 0.82
N THR A 20 5.13 -0.77 -0.31
CA THR A 20 3.90 0.04 -0.39
C THR A 20 2.69 -0.76 0.10
N MET A 21 2.57 -2.03 -0.30
CA MET A 21 1.53 -2.94 0.18
C MET A 21 1.58 -3.11 1.70
N ALA A 22 2.77 -3.26 2.28
CA ALA A 22 2.96 -3.34 3.73
C ALA A 22 2.48 -2.07 4.45
N ILE A 23 2.74 -0.90 3.88
CA ILE A 23 2.30 0.39 4.42
C ILE A 23 0.79 0.50 4.40
N VAL A 24 0.16 0.33 3.25
CA VAL A 24 -1.29 0.57 3.10
C VAL A 24 -2.13 -0.44 3.87
N ALA A 25 -1.65 -1.68 4.03
CA ALA A 25 -2.32 -2.70 4.83
C ALA A 25 -2.36 -2.35 6.33
N ASN A 26 -1.36 -1.63 6.83
CA ASN A 26 -1.20 -1.32 8.26
C ASN A 26 -1.47 0.16 8.62
N LEU A 27 -1.77 1.00 7.64
CA LEU A 27 -1.94 2.45 7.85
C LEU A 27 -3.12 2.77 8.78
N SER A 28 -4.30 2.23 8.51
CA SER A 28 -5.49 2.50 9.33
C SER A 28 -5.35 2.00 10.76
N PRO A 29 -4.85 0.79 11.04
CA PRO A 29 -4.62 0.35 12.42
C PRO A 29 -3.72 1.27 13.23
N ILE A 30 -2.64 1.79 12.65
CA ILE A 30 -1.71 2.67 13.38
C ILE A 30 -2.32 4.05 13.67
N LEU A 31 -3.29 4.48 12.86
CA LEU A 31 -4.00 5.75 13.00
C LEU A 31 -5.33 5.64 13.77
N PHE A 32 -5.70 4.46 14.25
CA PHE A 32 -6.99 4.25 14.95
C PHE A 32 -7.21 5.21 16.10
N LEU A 33 -6.25 5.29 17.01
CA LEU A 33 -6.37 6.18 18.17
C LEU A 33 -6.39 7.65 17.75
N THR A 34 -5.61 8.03 16.75
CA THR A 34 -5.61 9.37 16.18
C THR A 34 -6.99 9.75 15.65
N PHE A 35 -7.60 8.89 14.84
CA PHE A 35 -8.93 9.14 14.29
C PHE A 35 -10.03 9.14 15.36
N ARG A 36 -9.90 8.27 16.35
CA ARG A 36 -10.80 8.27 17.50
C ARG A 36 -10.75 9.59 18.25
N HIS A 37 -9.58 10.08 18.58
CA HIS A 37 -9.41 11.32 19.35
C HIS A 37 -9.73 12.59 18.56
N MET A 38 -9.34 12.64 17.29
CA MET A 38 -9.50 13.86 16.50
C MET A 38 -10.90 14.01 15.88
N TYR A 39 -11.52 12.92 15.47
CA TYR A 39 -12.76 12.94 14.70
C TYR A 39 -13.92 12.21 15.38
N GLY A 40 -13.71 11.66 16.57
CA GLY A 40 -14.74 10.93 17.30
C GLY A 40 -15.23 9.66 16.61
N ILE A 41 -14.44 9.08 15.68
CA ILE A 41 -14.81 7.87 14.94
C ILE A 41 -14.90 6.69 15.91
N SER A 42 -16.02 5.94 15.88
CA SER A 42 -16.21 4.80 16.76
C SER A 42 -15.26 3.64 16.44
N TYR A 43 -14.97 2.81 17.42
CA TYR A 43 -14.15 1.60 17.19
C TYR A 43 -14.78 0.65 16.17
N THR A 44 -16.10 0.59 16.12
CA THR A 44 -16.82 -0.20 15.12
C THR A 44 -16.55 0.30 13.71
N LEU A 45 -16.60 1.61 13.47
CA LEU A 45 -16.29 2.22 12.18
C LEU A 45 -14.81 2.06 11.81
N LEU A 46 -13.89 2.13 12.80
CA LEU A 46 -12.46 1.88 12.58
C LEU A 46 -12.22 0.40 12.21
N GLY A 47 -12.89 -0.53 12.88
CA GLY A 47 -12.84 -1.96 12.51
C GLY A 47 -13.41 -2.21 11.11
N LEU A 48 -14.51 -1.54 10.77
CA LEU A 48 -15.11 -1.61 9.44
C LEU A 48 -14.14 -1.08 8.36
N LEU A 49 -13.34 -0.07 8.67
CA LEU A 49 -12.33 0.45 7.75
C LEU A 49 -11.27 -0.61 7.39
N VAL A 50 -10.83 -1.41 8.35
CA VAL A 50 -9.94 -2.55 8.10
C VAL A 50 -10.63 -3.60 7.25
N LEU A 51 -11.88 -3.91 7.54
CA LEU A 51 -12.67 -4.86 6.76
C LEU A 51 -12.82 -4.38 5.30
N ILE A 52 -13.10 -3.10 5.08
CA ILE A 52 -13.19 -2.48 3.76
C ILE A 52 -11.85 -2.62 3.01
N ASN A 53 -10.73 -2.37 3.69
CA ASN A 53 -9.40 -2.54 3.10
C ASN A 53 -9.19 -3.97 2.56
N PHE A 54 -9.35 -4.97 3.41
CA PHE A 54 -9.15 -6.37 3.00
C PHE A 54 -10.20 -6.88 2.01
N THR A 55 -11.46 -6.46 2.14
CA THR A 55 -12.51 -6.83 1.18
C THR A 55 -12.25 -6.24 -0.19
N SER A 56 -11.83 -4.97 -0.27
CA SER A 56 -11.45 -4.33 -1.54
C SER A 56 -10.26 -5.02 -2.18
N GLN A 57 -9.25 -5.38 -1.39
CA GLN A 57 -8.09 -6.13 -1.83
C GLN A 57 -8.49 -7.49 -2.38
N LEU A 58 -9.28 -8.27 -1.63
CA LEU A 58 -9.79 -9.57 -2.07
C LEU A 58 -10.64 -9.47 -3.36
N ALA A 59 -11.47 -8.44 -3.49
CA ALA A 59 -12.27 -8.22 -4.70
C ALA A 59 -11.37 -8.04 -5.93
N ILE A 60 -10.29 -7.27 -5.81
CA ILE A 60 -9.31 -7.08 -6.88
C ILE A 60 -8.57 -8.37 -7.19
N ASP A 61 -8.17 -9.13 -6.18
CA ASP A 61 -7.51 -10.44 -6.35
C ASP A 61 -8.39 -11.39 -7.16
N LEU A 62 -9.67 -11.47 -6.82
CA LEU A 62 -10.63 -12.31 -7.53
C LEU A 62 -10.85 -11.83 -8.97
N ILE A 63 -11.10 -10.53 -9.17
CA ILE A 63 -11.28 -9.95 -10.51
C ILE A 63 -10.06 -10.24 -11.38
N PHE A 64 -8.86 -10.01 -10.86
CA PHE A 64 -7.64 -10.23 -11.61
C PHE A 64 -7.40 -11.70 -11.89
N SER A 65 -7.65 -12.59 -10.92
CA SER A 65 -7.49 -14.04 -11.08
C SER A 65 -8.38 -14.61 -12.19
N PHE A 66 -9.62 -14.13 -12.31
CA PHE A 66 -10.54 -14.59 -13.36
C PHE A 66 -10.36 -13.89 -14.71
N PHE A 67 -9.92 -12.65 -14.72
CA PHE A 67 -9.88 -11.82 -15.91
C PHE A 67 -8.47 -11.35 -16.29
N SER A 68 -7.41 -11.94 -15.73
CA SER A 68 -6.01 -11.55 -15.98
C SER A 68 -5.65 -11.45 -17.46
N HIS A 69 -6.23 -12.32 -18.31
CA HIS A 69 -6.02 -12.31 -19.76
C HIS A 69 -6.52 -11.04 -20.47
N LYS A 70 -7.38 -10.23 -19.82
CA LYS A 70 -7.89 -8.96 -20.35
C LYS A 70 -7.02 -7.78 -19.97
N PHE A 71 -6.07 -7.94 -19.04
CA PHE A 71 -5.22 -6.89 -18.54
C PHE A 71 -3.84 -6.91 -19.20
N ASN A 72 -3.33 -5.72 -19.49
CA ASN A 72 -1.94 -5.56 -19.89
C ASN A 72 -1.06 -5.56 -18.63
N ILE A 73 -0.45 -6.70 -18.32
CA ILE A 73 0.33 -6.91 -17.08
C ILE A 73 1.44 -5.85 -16.92
N PRO A 74 2.32 -5.58 -17.92
CA PRO A 74 3.34 -4.56 -17.80
C PRO A 74 2.78 -3.17 -17.46
N MET A 75 1.68 -2.78 -18.10
CA MET A 75 1.02 -1.51 -17.83
C MET A 75 0.40 -1.48 -16.43
N THR A 76 -0.21 -2.58 -16.01
CA THR A 76 -0.83 -2.71 -14.68
C THR A 76 0.23 -2.54 -13.58
N VAL A 77 1.37 -3.21 -13.69
CA VAL A 77 2.51 -3.08 -12.75
C VAL A 77 3.01 -1.63 -12.68
N LYS A 78 3.04 -0.95 -13.82
CA LYS A 78 3.50 0.44 -13.90
C LYS A 78 2.53 1.43 -13.24
N ILE A 79 1.23 1.20 -13.32
CA ILE A 79 0.22 2.12 -12.75
C ILE A 79 -0.06 1.87 -11.26
N MET A 80 0.27 0.69 -10.73
CA MET A 80 0.02 0.35 -9.32
C MET A 80 0.53 1.42 -8.34
N PRO A 81 1.79 1.90 -8.43
CA PRO A 81 2.28 2.94 -7.53
C PRO A 81 1.49 4.24 -7.62
N LEU A 82 1.03 4.61 -8.81
CA LEU A 82 0.22 5.83 -9.01
C LEU A 82 -1.13 5.71 -8.32
N ILE A 83 -1.77 4.54 -8.37
CA ILE A 83 -3.02 4.28 -7.65
C ILE A 83 -2.79 4.39 -6.14
N ALA A 84 -1.70 3.84 -5.63
CA ALA A 84 -1.34 3.95 -4.21
C ALA A 84 -1.12 5.40 -3.78
N ILE A 85 -0.37 6.18 -4.56
CA ILE A 85 -0.13 7.62 -4.29
C ILE A 85 -1.45 8.37 -4.26
N PHE A 86 -2.29 8.17 -5.26
CA PHE A 86 -3.59 8.86 -5.34
C PHE A 86 -4.48 8.51 -4.13
N GLY A 87 -4.54 7.24 -3.76
CA GLY A 87 -5.29 6.78 -2.59
C GLY A 87 -4.77 7.36 -1.27
N LEU A 88 -3.44 7.38 -1.07
CA LEU A 88 -2.81 7.95 0.12
C LEU A 88 -3.02 9.46 0.21
N VAL A 89 -2.86 10.19 -0.88
CA VAL A 89 -3.09 11.64 -0.93
C VAL A 89 -4.55 11.95 -0.65
N PHE A 90 -5.49 11.22 -1.26
CA PHE A 90 -6.91 11.40 -1.01
C PHE A 90 -7.28 11.11 0.45
N TYR A 91 -6.72 10.04 1.02
CA TYR A 91 -6.86 9.69 2.43
C TYR A 91 -6.40 10.82 3.36
N ALA A 92 -5.26 11.42 3.09
CA ALA A 92 -4.75 12.55 3.85
C ALA A 92 -5.59 13.83 3.67
N LEU A 93 -6.20 14.02 2.49
CA LEU A 93 -7.07 15.15 2.20
C LEU A 93 -8.51 14.98 2.70
N ALA A 94 -8.87 13.82 3.24
CA ALA A 94 -10.23 13.53 3.69
C ALA A 94 -10.87 14.63 4.56
N PRO A 95 -10.17 15.22 5.56
CA PRO A 95 -10.76 16.28 6.38
C PRO A 95 -11.08 17.57 5.61
N TYR A 96 -10.38 17.83 4.51
CA TYR A 96 -10.60 19.02 3.68
C TYR A 96 -11.71 18.80 2.66
N VAL A 97 -11.79 17.59 2.08
CA VAL A 97 -12.80 17.25 1.07
C VAL A 97 -14.15 16.96 1.71
N PHE A 98 -14.15 16.32 2.88
CA PHE A 98 -15.34 15.95 3.63
C PHE A 98 -15.30 16.50 5.07
N PRO A 99 -15.36 17.83 5.27
CA PRO A 99 -15.19 18.42 6.62
C PRO A 99 -16.29 17.99 7.58
N ASN A 100 -17.49 17.71 7.09
CA ASN A 100 -18.64 17.28 7.92
C ASN A 100 -18.65 15.78 8.21
N ASN A 101 -17.92 14.98 7.42
CA ASN A 101 -17.83 13.52 7.60
C ASN A 101 -16.51 12.99 7.08
N VAL A 102 -15.45 13.20 7.86
CA VAL A 102 -14.08 12.79 7.53
C VAL A 102 -13.98 11.29 7.23
N TYR A 103 -14.78 10.48 7.89
CA TYR A 103 -14.79 9.02 7.71
C TYR A 103 -15.07 8.62 6.26
N VAL A 104 -15.98 9.28 5.57
CA VAL A 104 -16.29 9.01 4.15
C VAL A 104 -15.05 9.19 3.28
N GLY A 105 -14.31 10.27 3.48
CA GLY A 105 -13.07 10.52 2.74
C GLY A 105 -11.99 9.48 3.02
N ILE A 106 -11.86 9.07 4.28
CA ILE A 106 -10.93 8.00 4.70
C ILE A 106 -11.32 6.66 4.05
N VAL A 107 -12.60 6.31 3.99
CA VAL A 107 -13.09 5.10 3.31
C VAL A 107 -12.76 5.13 1.83
N ILE A 108 -13.01 6.24 1.14
CA ILE A 108 -12.72 6.37 -0.29
C ILE A 108 -11.22 6.22 -0.55
N GLY A 109 -10.37 6.90 0.21
CA GLY A 109 -8.92 6.76 0.11
C GLY A 109 -8.45 5.33 0.35
N THR A 110 -9.02 4.65 1.34
CA THR A 110 -8.76 3.24 1.66
C THR A 110 -9.11 2.33 0.49
N ILE A 111 -10.27 2.47 -0.12
CA ILE A 111 -10.67 1.68 -1.30
C ILE A 111 -9.68 1.89 -2.44
N ILE A 112 -9.28 3.14 -2.71
CA ILE A 112 -8.36 3.46 -3.81
C ILE A 112 -7.00 2.80 -3.60
N PHE A 113 -6.35 2.96 -2.44
CA PHE A 113 -5.05 2.34 -2.25
C PHE A 113 -5.13 0.81 -2.05
N SER A 114 -6.27 0.27 -1.61
CA SER A 114 -6.50 -1.17 -1.54
C SER A 114 -6.53 -1.83 -2.92
N ILE A 115 -6.95 -1.10 -3.96
CA ILE A 115 -6.85 -1.57 -5.35
C ILE A 115 -5.37 -1.82 -5.71
N SER A 116 -4.49 -0.87 -5.40
CA SER A 116 -3.05 -1.06 -5.62
C SER A 116 -2.48 -2.24 -4.83
N SER A 117 -2.90 -2.41 -3.58
CA SER A 117 -2.47 -3.51 -2.72
C SER A 117 -2.91 -4.87 -3.27
N GLY A 118 -4.15 -5.01 -3.70
CA GLY A 118 -4.66 -6.24 -4.32
C GLY A 118 -3.94 -6.57 -5.63
N LEU A 119 -3.70 -5.58 -6.49
CA LEU A 119 -2.91 -5.78 -7.70
C LEU A 119 -1.47 -6.21 -7.39
N ALA A 120 -0.85 -5.62 -6.36
CA ALA A 120 0.50 -6.01 -5.94
C ALA A 120 0.53 -7.46 -5.45
N GLU A 121 -0.45 -7.89 -4.69
CA GLU A 121 -0.53 -9.25 -4.16
C GLU A 121 -0.55 -10.31 -5.27
N VAL A 122 -1.36 -10.10 -6.30
CA VAL A 122 -1.49 -11.07 -7.41
C VAL A 122 -0.38 -10.97 -8.45
N LEU A 123 0.31 -9.84 -8.58
CA LEU A 123 1.27 -9.60 -9.67
C LEU A 123 2.74 -9.65 -9.25
N VAL A 124 3.08 -9.19 -8.05
CA VAL A 124 4.49 -9.03 -7.64
C VAL A 124 5.20 -10.37 -7.56
N SER A 125 4.58 -11.37 -6.95
CA SER A 125 5.17 -12.72 -6.81
C SER A 125 5.37 -13.42 -8.16
N PRO A 126 4.37 -13.49 -9.06
CA PRO A 126 4.57 -14.06 -10.40
C PRO A 126 5.62 -13.32 -11.25
N VAL A 127 5.69 -11.99 -11.14
CA VAL A 127 6.68 -11.20 -11.86
C VAL A 127 8.09 -11.51 -11.37
N ILE A 128 8.31 -11.59 -10.06
CA ILE A 128 9.62 -12.00 -9.50
C ILE A 128 9.98 -13.42 -9.90
N ALA A 129 9.02 -14.36 -9.86
CA ALA A 129 9.24 -15.74 -10.27
C ALA A 129 9.60 -15.88 -11.76
N ALA A 130 9.12 -14.96 -12.61
CA ALA A 130 9.42 -14.95 -14.03
C ALA A 130 10.80 -14.38 -14.38
N ILE A 131 11.46 -13.69 -13.45
CA ILE A 131 12.80 -13.13 -13.65
C ILE A 131 13.83 -14.28 -13.58
N PRO A 132 14.68 -14.47 -14.61
CA PRO A 132 15.72 -15.48 -14.59
C PRO A 132 16.66 -15.30 -13.40
N SER A 133 16.79 -16.33 -12.57
CA SER A 133 17.65 -16.34 -11.39
C SER A 133 18.34 -17.69 -11.22
N GLU A 134 19.54 -17.70 -10.69
CA GLU A 134 20.27 -18.92 -10.32
C GLU A 134 19.61 -19.63 -9.11
N ASN A 135 18.87 -18.86 -8.28
CA ASN A 135 18.18 -19.39 -7.11
C ASN A 135 16.81 -18.71 -6.96
N PRO A 136 15.76 -19.22 -7.64
CA PRO A 136 14.40 -18.65 -7.58
C PRO A 136 13.80 -18.63 -6.17
N ASP A 137 14.06 -19.66 -5.36
CA ASP A 137 13.53 -19.77 -4.00
C ASP A 137 14.11 -18.67 -3.10
N HIS A 138 15.39 -18.33 -3.29
CA HIS A 138 16.02 -17.21 -2.58
C HIS A 138 15.37 -15.88 -2.95
N GLU A 139 15.08 -15.64 -4.22
CA GLU A 139 14.42 -14.42 -4.67
C GLU A 139 13.01 -14.27 -4.09
N MET A 140 12.27 -15.36 -4.02
CA MET A 140 10.95 -15.39 -3.39
C MET A 140 11.03 -15.15 -1.88
N SER A 141 11.93 -15.84 -1.20
CA SER A 141 12.17 -15.62 0.23
C SER A 141 12.57 -14.18 0.54
N LYS A 142 13.41 -13.58 -0.31
CA LYS A 142 13.81 -12.18 -0.21
C LYS A 142 12.61 -11.24 -0.38
N LEU A 143 11.73 -11.50 -1.35
CA LEU A 143 10.52 -10.70 -1.54
C LEU A 143 9.63 -10.68 -0.30
N HIS A 144 9.37 -11.84 0.30
CA HIS A 144 8.57 -11.94 1.53
C HIS A 144 9.27 -11.29 2.73
N SER A 145 10.59 -11.40 2.81
CA SER A 145 11.38 -10.72 3.85
C SER A 145 11.29 -9.20 3.73
N ILE A 146 11.32 -8.66 2.51
CA ILE A 146 11.16 -7.22 2.26
C ILE A 146 9.78 -6.73 2.72
N TYR A 147 8.73 -7.51 2.50
CA TYR A 147 7.40 -7.19 3.04
C TYR A 147 7.42 -7.12 4.58
N ALA A 148 7.94 -8.14 5.23
CA ALA A 148 8.00 -8.20 6.69
C ALA A 148 8.81 -7.03 7.29
N TRP A 149 9.99 -6.75 6.73
CA TRP A 149 10.80 -5.59 7.12
C TRP A 149 10.13 -4.26 6.78
N GLY A 150 9.37 -4.21 5.69
CA GLY A 150 8.53 -3.08 5.34
C GLY A 150 7.49 -2.77 6.41
N VAL A 151 6.80 -3.80 6.92
CA VAL A 151 5.85 -3.66 8.05
C VAL A 151 6.56 -3.14 9.30
N VAL A 152 7.65 -3.76 9.70
CA VAL A 152 8.42 -3.34 10.90
C VAL A 152 8.91 -1.91 10.76
N GLY A 153 9.54 -1.58 9.63
CA GLY A 153 10.04 -0.22 9.36
C GLY A 153 8.93 0.81 9.37
N PHE A 154 7.80 0.50 8.73
CA PHE A 154 6.62 1.36 8.72
C PHE A 154 6.08 1.63 10.14
N VAL A 155 5.87 0.57 10.93
CA VAL A 155 5.34 0.70 12.30
C VAL A 155 6.27 1.53 13.17
N VAL A 156 7.57 1.23 13.15
CA VAL A 156 8.58 1.97 13.93
C VAL A 156 8.64 3.42 13.50
N PHE A 157 8.76 3.69 12.19
CA PHE A 157 8.83 5.05 11.66
C PHE A 157 7.57 5.86 12.00
N SER A 158 6.39 5.29 11.76
CA SER A 158 5.12 5.98 12.01
C SER A 158 4.90 6.26 13.49
N THR A 159 5.24 5.31 14.35
CA THR A 159 5.15 5.49 15.81
C THR A 159 6.08 6.60 16.28
N LEU A 160 7.33 6.59 15.87
CA LEU A 160 8.30 7.62 16.24
C LEU A 160 7.91 8.99 15.69
N PHE A 161 7.38 9.04 14.47
CA PHE A 161 6.89 10.28 13.88
C PHE A 161 5.73 10.88 14.70
N LEU A 162 4.73 10.06 15.03
CA LEU A 162 3.57 10.53 15.80
C LEU A 162 3.94 10.92 17.23
N LEU A 163 4.92 10.23 17.84
CA LEU A 163 5.45 10.60 19.16
C LEU A 163 6.21 11.93 19.12
N ALA A 164 7.03 12.16 18.09
CA ALA A 164 7.88 13.35 17.97
C ALA A 164 7.09 14.60 17.55
N PHE A 165 6.18 14.45 16.57
CA PHE A 165 5.47 15.57 15.95
C PHE A 165 3.99 15.68 16.37
N GLY A 166 3.49 14.71 17.11
CA GLY A 166 2.11 14.67 17.58
C GLY A 166 1.13 14.09 16.55
N THR A 167 0.03 13.55 17.07
CA THR A 167 -1.02 12.89 16.27
C THR A 167 -1.78 13.87 15.35
N LYS A 168 -1.75 15.16 15.63
CA LYS A 168 -2.34 16.22 14.79
C LYS A 168 -1.68 16.30 13.40
N ASN A 169 -0.44 15.82 13.27
CA ASN A 169 0.34 15.83 12.03
C ASN A 169 0.25 14.51 11.24
N TRP A 170 -0.74 13.69 11.50
CA TRP A 170 -0.93 12.40 10.82
C TRP A 170 -1.00 12.52 9.29
N GLN A 171 -1.53 13.61 8.78
CA GLN A 171 -1.60 13.88 7.33
C GLN A 171 -0.21 14.04 6.73
N ILE A 172 0.70 14.72 7.43
CA ILE A 172 2.11 14.89 7.00
C ILE A 172 2.77 13.51 6.96
N LEU A 173 2.52 12.65 7.94
CA LEU A 173 3.00 11.27 7.93
C LEU A 173 2.54 10.53 6.65
N VAL A 174 1.27 10.63 6.30
CA VAL A 174 0.72 9.98 5.11
C VAL A 174 1.35 10.53 3.82
N TYR A 175 1.58 11.84 3.72
CA TYR A 175 2.27 12.43 2.58
C TYR A 175 3.72 11.96 2.47
N VAL A 176 4.43 11.84 3.57
CA VAL A 176 5.80 11.29 3.59
C VAL A 176 5.80 9.83 3.14
N LEU A 177 4.83 9.04 3.59
CA LEU A 177 4.70 7.64 3.17
C LEU A 177 4.35 7.50 1.68
N ALA A 178 3.64 8.46 1.10
CA ALA A 178 3.32 8.49 -0.33
C ALA A 178 4.55 8.67 -1.24
N VAL A 179 5.69 9.11 -0.69
CA VAL A 179 6.96 9.18 -1.43
C VAL A 179 7.48 7.78 -1.78
N ILE A 180 7.21 6.77 -0.96
CA ILE A 180 7.69 5.39 -1.19
C ILE A 180 7.15 4.81 -2.51
N PRO A 181 5.84 4.79 -2.78
CA PRO A 181 5.35 4.36 -4.08
C PRO A 181 5.81 5.27 -5.24
N LEU A 182 6.09 6.54 -4.98
CA LEU A 182 6.66 7.43 -6.00
C LEU A 182 8.06 6.98 -6.44
N ILE A 183 8.88 6.49 -5.52
CA ILE A 183 10.21 5.94 -5.83
C ILE A 183 10.07 4.60 -6.57
N ALA A 184 9.00 3.84 -6.31
CA ALA A 184 8.73 2.56 -6.96
C ALA A 184 8.21 2.70 -8.41
N PHE A 185 7.71 3.87 -8.80
CA PHE A 185 7.23 4.19 -10.14
C PHE A 185 8.38 4.49 -11.10
#